data_247067efaefa44bb4df5c497d7f1bfa5
#
_entry.id   247067efaefa44bb4df5c497d7f1bfa5
#
_cell.length_a   1.000
_cell.length_b   1.000
_cell.length_c   1.000
_cell.angle_alpha   90.00
_cell.angle_beta   90.00
_cell.angle_gamma   90.00
#
_symmetry.space_group_name_H-M   'P 1'
#
loop_
_entity.id
_entity.type
_entity.pdbx_description
1 polymer ?
#
loop_
_entity_poly.entity_id
_entity_poly.type
_entity_poly.pdbx_seq_one_letter_code
_entity_poly.pdbx_strand_id
1 'polypeptide(L)'
;MVSETIWPTEAFLREIDIHKLLPQQEPFVMISKLVLLNNVRTVCETIIHSDNIFVEDGTLTALGLMENIAQTCAARIGFINYYLFKKEVQIGYIGAIRNFEIIGLPKINEKITTTVDVKEEVFGMTLAEAKVMKDANLLATTEIKIAVKQDNVYGIKSV
;
A
#
# COMPACT_ATOMS: atom_id res chain seq x y z
N MET A 1 -3.39 30.68 7.44
CA MET A 1 -4.40 29.76 6.86
C MET A 1 -3.71 28.45 6.53
N VAL A 2 -4.08 27.41 7.21
CA VAL A 2 -3.67 26.04 6.81
C VAL A 2 -4.51 25.75 5.57
N SER A 3 -3.90 25.59 4.41
CA SER A 3 -4.61 25.17 3.22
C SER A 3 -5.15 23.77 3.49
N GLU A 4 -6.46 23.61 3.52
CA GLU A 4 -7.06 22.28 3.59
C GLU A 4 -6.58 21.47 2.39
N THR A 5 -5.92 20.36 2.65
CA THR A 5 -5.50 19.45 1.59
C THR A 5 -6.76 18.90 0.93
N ILE A 6 -6.97 19.25 -0.34
CA ILE A 6 -8.08 18.68 -1.11
C ILE A 6 -7.66 17.28 -1.55
N TRP A 7 -8.32 16.27 -0.99
CA TRP A 7 -8.07 14.89 -1.33
C TRP A 7 -8.74 14.50 -2.66
N PRO A 8 -8.14 13.60 -3.43
CA PRO A 8 -8.62 13.26 -4.76
C PRO A 8 -9.94 12.46 -4.71
N THR A 9 -10.71 12.57 -5.78
CA THR A 9 -11.91 11.76 -5.98
C THR A 9 -11.55 10.32 -6.33
N GLU A 10 -12.45 9.37 -6.07
CA GLU A 10 -12.29 7.99 -6.49
C GLU A 10 -12.09 7.86 -8.01
N ALA A 11 -12.87 8.61 -8.80
CA ALA A 11 -12.74 8.60 -10.26
C ALA A 11 -11.34 8.98 -10.71
N PHE A 12 -10.75 10.02 -10.13
CA PHE A 12 -9.37 10.42 -10.42
C PHE A 12 -8.36 9.33 -10.03
N LEU A 13 -8.52 8.76 -8.83
CA LEU A 13 -7.61 7.72 -8.34
C LEU A 13 -7.61 6.48 -9.21
N ARG A 14 -8.77 6.05 -9.69
CA ARG A 14 -8.92 4.87 -10.56
C ARG A 14 -8.23 5.01 -11.92
N GLU A 15 -8.06 6.24 -12.41
CA GLU A 15 -7.37 6.53 -13.67
C GLU A 15 -5.83 6.52 -13.54
N ILE A 16 -5.31 6.57 -12.31
CA ILE A 16 -3.86 6.55 -12.08
C ILE A 16 -3.29 5.18 -12.45
N ASP A 17 -2.24 5.18 -13.25
CA ASP A 17 -1.41 3.99 -13.44
C ASP A 17 -0.65 3.70 -12.14
N ILE A 18 -1.00 2.59 -11.49
CA ILE A 18 -0.43 2.22 -10.20
C ILE A 18 1.10 2.08 -10.23
N HIS A 19 1.67 1.71 -11.38
CA HIS A 19 3.12 1.58 -11.57
C HIS A 19 3.86 2.90 -11.33
N LYS A 20 3.20 4.04 -11.49
CA LYS A 20 3.78 5.37 -11.21
C LYS A 20 3.88 5.68 -9.72
N LEU A 21 3.16 4.97 -8.90
CA LEU A 21 3.12 5.17 -7.44
C LEU A 21 4.02 4.20 -6.69
N LEU A 22 4.39 3.09 -7.31
CA LEU A 22 5.13 2.00 -6.67
C LEU A 22 6.60 2.00 -7.09
N PRO A 23 7.52 1.73 -6.14
CA PRO A 23 8.91 1.41 -6.48
C PRO A 23 9.05 0.03 -7.14
N GLN A 24 8.10 -0.89 -6.86
CA GLN A 24 8.08 -2.22 -7.44
C GLN A 24 7.74 -2.18 -8.93
N GLN A 25 8.29 -3.13 -9.67
CA GLN A 25 8.03 -3.37 -11.09
C GLN A 25 7.43 -4.76 -11.29
N GLU A 26 6.80 -5.00 -12.46
CA GLU A 26 6.36 -6.34 -12.81
C GLU A 26 7.53 -7.34 -12.79
N PRO A 27 7.35 -8.58 -12.33
CA PRO A 27 6.08 -9.25 -11.94
C PRO A 27 5.70 -9.08 -10.47
N PHE A 28 6.30 -8.15 -9.73
CA PHE A 28 6.13 -8.01 -8.29
C PHE A 28 4.98 -7.09 -7.87
N VAL A 29 4.26 -6.48 -8.80
CA VAL A 29 3.14 -5.58 -8.50
C VAL A 29 1.92 -6.38 -8.02
N MET A 30 1.43 -6.04 -6.80
CA MET A 30 0.37 -6.79 -6.09
C MET A 30 -0.91 -5.98 -5.89
N ILE A 31 -1.05 -4.81 -6.49
CA ILE A 31 -2.26 -4.00 -6.43
C ILE A 31 -2.68 -3.57 -7.84
N SER A 32 -3.99 -3.49 -8.08
CA SER A 32 -4.53 -3.13 -9.39
C SER A 32 -4.89 -1.66 -9.47
N LYS A 33 -5.59 -1.14 -8.47
CA LYS A 33 -6.11 0.25 -8.46
C LYS A 33 -6.06 0.85 -7.06
N LEU A 34 -5.72 2.15 -7.00
CA LEU A 34 -5.96 2.98 -5.84
C LEU A 34 -7.37 3.56 -5.95
N VAL A 35 -8.20 3.42 -4.91
CA VAL A 35 -9.61 3.81 -4.98
C VAL A 35 -10.03 4.84 -3.95
N LEU A 36 -9.33 4.92 -2.83
CA LEU A 36 -9.56 5.95 -1.81
C LEU A 36 -8.25 6.38 -1.17
N LEU A 37 -8.11 7.67 -0.96
CA LEU A 37 -6.99 8.26 -0.22
C LEU A 37 -7.46 9.53 0.49
N ASN A 38 -7.20 9.59 1.80
CA ASN A 38 -7.40 10.78 2.61
C ASN A 38 -6.36 10.86 3.73
N ASN A 39 -6.56 11.73 4.72
CA ASN A 39 -5.60 11.95 5.82
C ASN A 39 -5.14 10.67 6.50
N VAL A 40 -6.04 9.72 6.69
CA VAL A 40 -5.77 8.53 7.52
C VAL A 40 -5.97 7.22 6.76
N ARG A 41 -6.78 7.21 5.70
CA ARG A 41 -7.18 5.97 5.02
C ARG A 41 -6.70 5.89 3.58
N THR A 42 -6.24 4.71 3.23
CA THR A 42 -5.90 4.32 1.86
C THR A 42 -6.59 3.01 1.53
N VAL A 43 -7.23 2.92 0.37
CA VAL A 43 -7.89 1.70 -0.10
C VAL A 43 -7.41 1.37 -1.51
N CYS A 44 -6.98 0.13 -1.69
CA CYS A 44 -6.64 -0.43 -3.00
C CYS A 44 -7.54 -1.63 -3.31
N GLU A 45 -7.85 -1.80 -4.57
CA GLU A 45 -8.45 -3.02 -5.12
C GLU A 45 -7.43 -3.82 -5.89
N THR A 46 -7.54 -5.14 -5.82
CA THR A 46 -6.66 -6.06 -6.52
C THR A 46 -7.44 -7.24 -7.06
N ILE A 47 -7.24 -7.54 -8.33
CA ILE A 47 -7.72 -8.79 -8.95
C ILE A 47 -6.58 -9.80 -8.91
N ILE A 48 -6.86 -11.00 -8.44
CA ILE A 48 -5.86 -12.06 -8.36
C ILE A 48 -5.75 -12.75 -9.73
N HIS A 49 -4.63 -12.51 -10.41
CA HIS A 49 -4.36 -13.11 -11.72
C HIS A 49 -3.66 -14.46 -11.58
N SER A 50 -3.90 -15.36 -12.52
CA SER A 50 -3.31 -16.70 -12.50
C SER A 50 -1.78 -16.73 -12.67
N ASP A 51 -1.21 -15.70 -13.27
CA ASP A 51 0.24 -15.51 -13.47
C ASP A 51 0.94 -14.75 -12.33
N ASN A 52 0.20 -14.41 -11.27
CA ASN A 52 0.78 -13.76 -10.10
C ASN A 52 1.80 -14.67 -9.44
N ILE A 53 3.02 -14.16 -9.17
CA ILE A 53 4.14 -14.95 -8.63
C ILE A 53 3.90 -15.51 -7.23
N PHE A 54 2.92 -14.99 -6.49
CA PHE A 54 2.53 -15.48 -5.16
C PHE A 54 1.29 -16.36 -5.18
N VAL A 55 0.83 -16.77 -6.36
CA VAL A 55 -0.26 -17.75 -6.51
C VAL A 55 0.31 -19.15 -6.51
N GLU A 56 -0.19 -20.01 -5.62
CA GLU A 56 0.09 -21.43 -5.55
C GLU A 56 -1.23 -22.21 -5.55
N ASP A 57 -1.34 -23.22 -6.38
CA ASP A 57 -2.56 -24.04 -6.49
C ASP A 57 -3.87 -23.23 -6.63
N GLY A 58 -3.82 -22.17 -7.44
CA GLY A 58 -4.98 -21.32 -7.73
C GLY A 58 -5.36 -20.35 -6.60
N THR A 59 -4.53 -20.19 -5.59
CA THR A 59 -4.79 -19.37 -4.41
C THR A 59 -3.61 -18.42 -4.15
N LEU A 60 -3.89 -17.15 -3.85
CA LEU A 60 -2.86 -16.23 -3.40
C LEU A 60 -2.37 -16.63 -2.01
N THR A 61 -1.07 -16.76 -1.85
CA THR A 61 -0.47 -17.15 -0.57
C THR A 61 -0.53 -16.03 0.48
N ALA A 62 -0.29 -16.39 1.73
CA ALA A 62 -0.15 -15.42 2.83
C ALA A 62 0.91 -14.36 2.55
N LEU A 63 2.03 -14.76 1.95
CA LEU A 63 3.10 -13.84 1.56
C LEU A 63 2.61 -12.84 0.50
N GLY A 64 1.78 -13.29 -0.45
CA GLY A 64 1.14 -12.42 -1.43
C GLY A 64 0.19 -11.39 -0.79
N LEU A 65 -0.58 -11.78 0.22
CA LEU A 65 -1.41 -10.85 0.99
C LEU A 65 -0.56 -9.82 1.76
N MET A 66 0.52 -10.25 2.36
CA MET A 66 1.44 -9.37 3.08
C MET A 66 2.05 -8.33 2.14
N GLU A 67 2.51 -8.76 0.97
CA GLU A 67 3.06 -7.87 -0.06
C GLU A 67 1.99 -6.91 -0.60
N ASN A 68 0.76 -7.36 -0.79
CA ASN A 68 -0.38 -6.52 -1.17
C ASN A 68 -0.63 -5.40 -0.15
N ILE A 69 -0.61 -5.71 1.14
CA ILE A 69 -0.75 -4.73 2.22
C ILE A 69 0.41 -3.72 2.19
N ALA A 70 1.65 -4.21 2.07
CA ALA A 70 2.84 -3.36 1.99
C ALA A 70 2.78 -2.40 0.80
N GLN A 71 2.34 -2.88 -0.36
CA GLN A 71 2.20 -2.04 -1.56
C GLN A 71 1.03 -1.06 -1.47
N THR A 72 -0.04 -1.38 -0.75
CA THR A 72 -1.09 -0.41 -0.45
C THR A 72 -0.54 0.77 0.36
N CYS A 73 0.33 0.50 1.32
CA CYS A 73 1.06 1.55 2.04
C CYS A 73 2.01 2.32 1.11
N ALA A 74 2.73 1.62 0.24
CA ALA A 74 3.64 2.24 -0.73
C ALA A 74 2.90 3.16 -1.72
N ALA A 75 1.70 2.76 -2.16
CA ALA A 75 0.85 3.58 -3.03
C ALA A 75 0.45 4.89 -2.37
N ARG A 76 0.15 4.88 -1.06
CA ARG A 76 -0.10 6.11 -0.28
C ARG A 76 1.12 7.03 -0.31
N ILE A 77 2.28 6.51 0.03
CA ILE A 77 3.54 7.27 0.05
C ILE A 77 3.83 7.82 -1.35
N GLY A 78 3.71 6.99 -2.37
CA GLY A 78 3.94 7.36 -3.76
C GLY A 78 2.99 8.46 -4.23
N PHE A 79 1.71 8.38 -3.90
CA PHE A 79 0.74 9.44 -4.23
C PHE A 79 1.11 10.76 -3.56
N ILE A 80 1.35 10.76 -2.27
CA ILE A 80 1.71 11.95 -1.50
C ILE A 80 2.97 12.59 -2.06
N ASN A 81 4.01 11.81 -2.32
CA ASN A 81 5.25 12.32 -2.87
C ASN A 81 5.09 12.88 -4.28
N TYR A 82 4.46 12.12 -5.16
CA TYR A 82 4.34 12.51 -6.57
C TYR A 82 3.36 13.66 -6.80
N TYR A 83 2.15 13.56 -6.25
CA TYR A 83 1.08 14.52 -6.52
C TYR A 83 1.07 15.73 -5.58
N LEU A 84 1.38 15.54 -4.28
CA LEU A 84 1.33 16.63 -3.31
C LEU A 84 2.66 17.36 -3.17
N PHE A 85 3.78 16.63 -3.10
CA PHE A 85 5.09 17.23 -2.88
C PHE A 85 5.94 17.36 -4.15
N LYS A 86 5.48 16.85 -5.29
CA LYS A 86 6.21 16.85 -6.57
C LYS A 86 7.63 16.25 -6.45
N LYS A 87 7.74 15.19 -5.67
CA LYS A 87 8.97 14.42 -5.47
C LYS A 87 8.91 13.08 -6.19
N GLU A 88 10.07 12.45 -6.33
CA GLU A 88 10.15 11.08 -6.84
C GLU A 88 9.58 10.08 -5.83
N VAL A 89 9.22 8.89 -6.34
CA VAL A 89 8.75 7.78 -5.51
C VAL A 89 9.86 7.34 -4.57
N GLN A 90 9.58 7.32 -3.29
CA GLN A 90 10.51 6.89 -2.25
C GLN A 90 10.26 5.43 -1.89
N ILE A 91 11.34 4.72 -1.53
CA ILE A 91 11.27 3.37 -1.00
C ILE A 91 10.89 3.44 0.47
N GLY A 92 9.77 2.79 0.83
CA GLY A 92 9.42 2.54 2.21
C GLY A 92 9.99 1.20 2.67
N TYR A 93 10.42 1.13 3.90
CA TYR A 93 10.90 -0.08 4.54
C TYR A 93 9.92 -0.55 5.60
N ILE A 94 9.56 -1.81 5.57
CA ILE A 94 8.76 -2.43 6.63
C ILE A 94 9.67 -2.62 7.84
N GLY A 95 9.40 -1.88 8.92
CA GLY A 95 10.13 -2.00 10.18
C GLY A 95 9.59 -3.11 11.07
N ALA A 96 8.29 -3.37 11.02
CA ALA A 96 7.65 -4.44 11.78
C ALA A 96 6.29 -4.80 11.19
N ILE A 97 5.93 -6.07 11.32
CA ILE A 97 4.58 -6.59 11.09
C ILE A 97 4.17 -7.30 12.38
N ARG A 98 2.99 -6.97 12.90
CA ARG A 98 2.47 -7.56 14.14
C ARG A 98 1.05 -8.04 13.95
N ASN A 99 0.69 -9.06 14.72
CA ASN A 99 -0.67 -9.59 14.75
C ASN A 99 -1.23 -9.88 13.34
N PHE A 100 -0.41 -10.49 12.50
CA PHE A 100 -0.83 -10.88 11.16
C PHE A 100 -1.71 -12.12 11.26
N GLU A 101 -3.03 -11.90 11.18
CA GLU A 101 -4.04 -12.94 11.23
C GLU A 101 -4.62 -13.17 9.84
N ILE A 102 -4.64 -14.44 9.42
CA ILE A 102 -5.22 -14.88 8.16
C ILE A 102 -6.45 -15.73 8.45
N ILE A 103 -7.60 -15.30 7.94
CA ILE A 103 -8.87 -15.99 8.07
C ILE A 103 -9.17 -16.78 6.80
N GLY A 104 -8.75 -16.26 5.64
CA GLY A 104 -8.91 -16.90 4.35
C GLY A 104 -7.95 -16.34 3.31
N LEU A 105 -7.74 -17.09 2.24
CA LEU A 105 -6.88 -16.70 1.12
C LEU A 105 -7.71 -16.57 -0.14
N PRO A 106 -7.54 -15.49 -0.93
CA PRO A 106 -8.31 -15.29 -2.15
C PRO A 106 -7.79 -16.19 -3.27
N LYS A 107 -8.71 -16.61 -4.13
CA LYS A 107 -8.42 -17.42 -5.30
C LYS A 107 -8.21 -16.55 -6.53
N ILE A 108 -7.66 -17.16 -7.58
CA ILE A 108 -7.55 -16.53 -8.90
C ILE A 108 -8.92 -16.02 -9.37
N ASN A 109 -8.93 -14.89 -10.07
CA ASN A 109 -10.11 -14.16 -10.57
C ASN A 109 -10.96 -13.49 -9.47
N GLU A 110 -10.64 -13.66 -8.20
CA GLU A 110 -11.31 -12.93 -7.13
C GLU A 110 -10.72 -11.52 -6.98
N LYS A 111 -11.57 -10.58 -6.58
CA LYS A 111 -11.18 -9.21 -6.25
C LYS A 111 -11.15 -9.05 -4.74
N ILE A 112 -10.03 -8.53 -4.24
CA ILE A 112 -9.86 -8.13 -2.84
C ILE A 112 -9.78 -6.62 -2.71
N THR A 113 -10.21 -6.12 -1.56
CA THR A 113 -10.11 -4.71 -1.17
C THR A 113 -9.26 -4.62 0.08
N THR A 114 -8.16 -3.91 -0.02
CA THR A 114 -7.21 -3.71 1.08
C THR A 114 -7.33 -2.29 1.60
N THR A 115 -7.63 -2.15 2.89
CA THR A 115 -7.73 -0.88 3.59
C THR A 115 -6.58 -0.76 4.57
N VAL A 116 -5.88 0.37 4.52
CA VAL A 116 -4.83 0.75 5.47
C VAL A 116 -5.24 2.03 6.16
N ASP A 117 -5.33 1.98 7.48
CA ASP A 117 -5.64 3.11 8.34
C ASP A 117 -4.41 3.52 9.15
N VAL A 118 -3.91 4.74 8.89
CA VAL A 118 -2.79 5.32 9.64
C VAL A 118 -3.25 5.67 11.04
N LYS A 119 -2.53 5.20 12.04
CA LYS A 119 -2.78 5.47 13.47
C LYS A 119 -1.87 6.54 14.02
N GLU A 120 -0.59 6.49 13.68
CA GLU A 120 0.42 7.44 14.13
C GLU A 120 1.47 7.65 13.04
N GLU A 121 1.95 8.88 12.95
CA GLU A 121 3.12 9.25 12.16
C GLU A 121 4.07 10.05 13.05
N VAL A 122 5.25 9.49 13.32
CA VAL A 122 6.25 10.10 14.18
C VAL A 122 7.64 9.86 13.60
N PHE A 123 8.38 10.94 13.38
CA PHE A 123 9.80 10.90 12.93
C PHE A 123 10.04 10.04 11.67
N GLY A 124 9.17 10.15 10.67
CA GLY A 124 9.30 9.38 9.42
C GLY A 124 8.89 7.90 9.55
N MET A 125 8.32 7.53 10.68
CA MET A 125 7.70 6.21 10.89
C MET A 125 6.19 6.31 10.90
N THR A 126 5.53 5.44 10.18
CA THR A 126 4.07 5.31 10.13
C THR A 126 3.65 4.00 10.78
N LEU A 127 2.80 4.09 11.78
CA LEU A 127 2.07 2.95 12.32
C LEU A 127 0.68 2.90 11.71
N ALA A 128 0.31 1.77 11.12
CA ALA A 128 -0.97 1.58 10.48
C ALA A 128 -1.58 0.22 10.82
N GLU A 129 -2.91 0.16 10.74
CA GLU A 129 -3.67 -1.08 10.74
C GLU A 129 -4.16 -1.37 9.32
N ALA A 130 -4.09 -2.61 8.91
CA ALA A 130 -4.54 -3.06 7.61
C ALA A 130 -5.54 -4.19 7.73
N LYS A 131 -6.49 -4.21 6.81
CA LYS A 131 -7.42 -5.33 6.62
C LYS A 131 -7.64 -5.60 5.14
N VAL A 132 -7.79 -6.86 4.80
CA VAL A 132 -8.09 -7.34 3.48
C VAL A 132 -9.47 -7.98 3.48
N MET A 133 -10.32 -7.52 2.57
CA MET A 133 -11.70 -8.00 2.42
C MET A 133 -11.90 -8.59 1.02
N LYS A 134 -12.71 -9.62 0.96
CA LYS A 134 -13.35 -10.07 -0.27
C LYS A 134 -14.86 -9.91 -0.08
N ASP A 135 -15.48 -8.98 -0.80
CA ASP A 135 -16.87 -8.58 -0.55
C ASP A 135 -17.09 -8.23 0.93
N ALA A 136 -18.01 -8.87 1.62
CA ALA A 136 -18.26 -8.68 3.05
C ALA A 136 -17.39 -9.57 3.97
N ASN A 137 -16.51 -10.41 3.41
CA ASN A 137 -15.71 -11.38 4.16
C ASN A 137 -14.32 -10.83 4.48
N LEU A 138 -13.96 -10.80 5.76
CA LEU A 138 -12.62 -10.49 6.21
C LEU A 138 -11.68 -11.66 5.90
N LEU A 139 -10.57 -11.37 5.19
CA LEU A 139 -9.55 -12.36 4.86
C LEU A 139 -8.31 -12.25 5.73
N ALA A 140 -7.89 -11.05 6.08
CA ALA A 140 -6.70 -10.83 6.89
C ALA A 140 -6.72 -9.48 7.59
N THR A 141 -6.02 -9.41 8.72
CA THR A 141 -5.72 -8.18 9.46
C THR A 141 -4.28 -8.17 9.92
N THR A 142 -3.69 -6.99 10.05
CA THR A 142 -2.36 -6.82 10.63
C THR A 142 -2.12 -5.39 11.09
N GLU A 143 -1.13 -5.22 11.97
CA GLU A 143 -0.49 -3.94 12.25
C GLU A 143 0.84 -3.87 11.50
N ILE A 144 1.14 -2.74 10.87
CA ILE A 144 2.36 -2.56 10.10
C ILE A 144 3.06 -1.25 10.48
N LYS A 145 4.36 -1.32 10.67
CA LYS A 145 5.25 -0.16 10.81
C LYS A 145 6.05 0.03 9.54
N ILE A 146 6.01 1.25 9.01
CA ILE A 146 6.74 1.62 7.81
C ILE A 146 7.64 2.80 8.10
N ALA A 147 8.90 2.71 7.68
CA ALA A 147 9.86 3.80 7.68
C ALA A 147 10.13 4.22 6.23
N VAL A 148 10.12 5.52 5.98
CA VAL A 148 10.55 6.08 4.70
C VAL A 148 11.97 6.60 4.87
N LYS A 149 12.85 6.30 3.90
CA LYS A 149 14.20 6.86 3.89
C LYS A 149 14.10 8.38 3.80
N GLN A 150 14.52 9.05 4.86
CA GLN A 150 14.67 10.50 4.80
C GLN A 150 15.89 10.82 3.93
N ASP A 151 15.69 11.66 2.92
CA ASP A 151 16.82 12.25 2.22
C ASP A 151 17.61 13.06 3.24
N ASN A 152 18.93 12.79 3.33
CA ASN A 152 19.81 13.52 4.22
C ASN A 152 19.78 15.00 3.84
N VAL A 153 19.07 15.81 4.62
CA VAL A 153 19.03 17.27 4.50
C VAL A 153 20.40 17.89 4.83
N TYR A 154 21.27 17.10 5.43
CA TYR A 154 22.65 17.49 5.71
C TYR A 154 23.57 16.76 4.73
N GLY A 155 24.09 17.51 3.76
CA GLY A 155 25.04 17.04 2.73
C GLY A 155 26.35 16.49 3.29
N ILE A 156 26.29 15.49 4.15
CA ILE A 156 27.45 14.69 4.55
C ILE A 156 27.50 13.54 3.53
N LYS A 157 28.29 13.75 2.48
CA LYS A 157 28.76 12.64 1.66
C LYS A 157 29.47 11.67 2.61
N SER A 158 28.86 10.53 2.85
CA SER A 158 29.59 9.40 3.43
C SER A 158 30.71 9.04 2.44
N VAL A 159 31.90 9.16 2.89
CA VAL A 159 33.13 8.74 2.21
C VAL A 159 33.11 7.21 2.07
#